data_ef2067230de526fa8a8a18b557a49d77
#
_entry.id   ef2067230de526fa8a8a18b557a49d77
#
_cell.length_a   1.000
_cell.length_b   1.000
_cell.length_c   1.000
_cell.angle_alpha   90.00
_cell.angle_beta   90.00
_cell.angle_gamma   90.00
#
_symmetry.space_group_name_H-M   'P 1'
#
loop_
_entity.id
_entity.type
_entity.pdbx_description
1 polymer ?
#
loop_
_entity_poly.entity_id
_entity_poly.type
_entity_poly.pdbx_seq_one_letter_code
_entity_poly.pdbx_strand_id
1 'polypeptide(L)'
;MHAMCLEAAHRPLVARELPVPEPEADEVLIAVSACAVCRTDLHIVDGELAEPKLPLVPGHEIVGHVVEVGREVENLVPGMRVGVPWLGSTCGACTYCRSGRENLCPSARFTGYHRDGGYAGYTVAKAAYSFEIHGDYSDAEAAPLLCAGLIGHRCLRQAGDARRLGIMGFGAAAHIVAQVARFEGREVHAFTRPGDATAQAFARRLGAVWAGDADTLPPQPLDAVIIFAPVGALVPQALRALAPGGIVVCGGIHMSDIPSFPYSILWGERRIVSVANLTRRDAEEFLALAPRVPVRTDITVLPLAEANLALDRLRAGELSGAAVLDCRASRDAG
;
A
#
# COMPACT_ATOMS: atom_id res chain seq x y z
N MET A 1 25.49 -0.47 9.13
CA MET A 1 24.63 -0.73 7.97
C MET A 1 24.50 0.52 7.10
N HIS A 2 24.35 0.34 5.79
CA HIS A 2 24.02 1.47 4.91
C HIS A 2 22.52 1.74 4.91
N ALA A 3 22.14 3.02 4.81
CA ALA A 3 20.77 3.48 4.74
C ALA A 3 20.62 4.73 3.86
N MET A 4 19.44 4.94 3.28
CA MET A 4 19.06 6.18 2.60
C MET A 4 18.20 7.01 3.55
N CYS A 5 18.67 8.20 3.92
CA CYS A 5 18.08 9.05 4.95
C CYS A 5 17.48 10.33 4.37
N LEU A 6 16.29 10.69 4.81
CA LEU A 6 15.70 12.02 4.62
C LEU A 6 16.13 12.90 5.79
N GLU A 7 16.91 13.93 5.52
CA GLU A 7 17.39 14.89 6.53
C GLU A 7 16.44 16.06 6.73
N ALA A 8 15.75 16.44 5.68
CA ALA A 8 14.74 17.49 5.68
C ALA A 8 13.75 17.29 4.53
N ALA A 9 12.51 17.72 4.70
CA ALA A 9 11.52 17.73 3.64
C ALA A 9 12.01 18.51 2.40
N HIS A 10 11.55 18.14 1.23
CA HIS A 10 11.94 18.72 -0.06
C HIS A 10 13.43 18.54 -0.41
N ARG A 11 14.12 17.59 0.20
CA ARG A 11 15.50 17.25 -0.11
C ARG A 11 15.61 15.80 -0.59
N PRO A 12 16.56 15.51 -1.47
CA PRO A 12 16.84 14.13 -1.84
C PRO A 12 17.32 13.34 -0.63
N LEU A 13 17.12 12.04 -0.66
CA LEU A 13 17.67 11.13 0.34
C LEU A 13 19.20 11.12 0.25
N VAL A 14 19.84 11.03 1.41
CA VAL A 14 21.32 10.98 1.53
C VAL A 14 21.74 9.61 2.03
N ALA A 15 22.71 9.00 1.35
CA ALA A 15 23.30 7.75 1.82
C ALA A 15 24.07 7.99 3.14
N ARG A 16 23.80 7.16 4.14
CA ARG A 16 24.42 7.21 5.47
C ARG A 16 24.84 5.82 5.92
N GLU A 17 25.90 5.79 6.68
CA GLU A 17 26.28 4.63 7.48
C GLU A 17 25.70 4.83 8.89
N LEU A 18 24.89 3.90 9.35
CA LEU A 18 24.20 3.92 10.64
C LEU A 18 24.57 2.67 11.45
N PRO A 19 24.55 2.73 12.79
CA PRO A 19 24.62 1.53 13.60
C PRO A 19 23.43 0.61 13.30
N VAL A 20 23.62 -0.69 13.44
CA VAL A 20 22.50 -1.64 13.40
C VAL A 20 21.64 -1.39 14.65
N PRO A 21 20.32 -1.17 14.51
CA PRO A 21 19.47 -0.90 15.66
C PRO A 21 19.26 -2.16 16.51
N GLU A 22 19.05 -1.96 17.82
CA GLU A 22 18.70 -3.04 18.76
C GLU A 22 17.19 -3.10 18.98
N PRO A 23 16.56 -4.31 18.98
CA PRO A 23 15.14 -4.44 19.21
C PRO A 23 14.77 -4.22 20.69
N GLU A 24 13.69 -3.48 20.94
CA GLU A 24 13.05 -3.40 22.26
C GLU A 24 12.42 -4.74 22.65
N ALA A 25 11.86 -4.84 23.87
CA ALA A 25 11.33 -6.08 24.44
C ALA A 25 10.24 -6.75 23.55
N ASP A 26 9.40 -5.96 22.88
CA ASP A 26 8.29 -6.41 22.01
C ASP A 26 8.57 -6.21 20.51
N GLU A 27 9.87 -6.01 20.15
CA GLU A 27 10.31 -5.77 18.78
C GLU A 27 11.15 -6.92 18.22
N VAL A 28 11.32 -6.89 16.93
CA VAL A 28 12.21 -7.79 16.19
C VAL A 28 13.19 -6.96 15.35
N LEU A 29 14.44 -7.41 15.28
CA LEU A 29 15.42 -6.93 14.31
C LEU A 29 15.26 -7.73 13.02
N ILE A 30 15.14 -7.05 11.91
CA ILE A 30 14.94 -7.63 10.59
C ILE A 30 16.09 -7.24 9.67
N ALA A 31 16.76 -8.24 9.08
CA ALA A 31 17.66 -8.03 7.95
C ALA A 31 16.81 -7.80 6.69
N VAL A 32 16.79 -6.57 6.21
CA VAL A 32 15.94 -6.18 5.07
C VAL A 32 16.50 -6.78 3.79
N SER A 33 15.65 -7.47 3.05
CA SER A 33 15.97 -7.99 1.72
C SER A 33 15.49 -7.08 0.61
N ALA A 34 14.25 -6.58 0.74
CA ALA A 34 13.60 -5.73 -0.24
C ALA A 34 12.68 -4.73 0.43
N CYS A 35 12.58 -3.52 -0.13
CA CYS A 35 11.59 -2.53 0.26
C CYS A 35 11.03 -1.87 -0.99
N ALA A 36 9.70 -1.95 -1.20
CA ALA A 36 9.10 -1.29 -2.34
C ALA A 36 8.89 0.21 -2.10
N VAL A 37 8.82 0.95 -3.19
CA VAL A 37 8.71 2.42 -3.20
C VAL A 37 7.27 2.80 -3.50
N CYS A 38 6.67 3.53 -2.58
CA CYS A 38 5.27 3.92 -2.61
C CYS A 38 5.09 5.43 -2.81
N ARG A 39 3.92 5.84 -3.26
CA ARG A 39 3.58 7.27 -3.32
C ARG A 39 3.59 7.95 -1.95
N THR A 40 3.36 7.21 -0.88
CA THR A 40 3.48 7.73 0.50
C THR A 40 4.91 8.18 0.82
N ASP A 41 5.93 7.50 0.29
CA ASP A 41 7.33 7.91 0.48
C ASP A 41 7.59 9.26 -0.23
N LEU A 42 6.96 9.50 -1.41
CA LEU A 42 6.98 10.82 -2.05
C LEU A 42 6.30 11.88 -1.19
N HIS A 43 5.11 11.60 -0.63
CA HIS A 43 4.40 12.54 0.25
C HIS A 43 5.25 12.94 1.47
N ILE A 44 6.06 12.00 2.00
CA ILE A 44 7.00 12.28 3.10
C ILE A 44 8.15 13.17 2.62
N VAL A 45 8.80 12.79 1.51
CA VAL A 45 9.94 13.55 0.95
C VAL A 45 9.51 14.94 0.52
N ASP A 46 8.33 15.07 -0.07
CA ASP A 46 7.76 16.33 -0.56
C ASP A 46 7.08 17.16 0.57
N GLY A 47 7.17 16.72 1.84
CA GLY A 47 6.69 17.47 3.00
C GLY A 47 5.17 17.63 3.07
N GLU A 48 4.41 16.79 2.39
CA GLU A 48 2.95 16.83 2.36
C GLU A 48 2.32 16.17 3.60
N LEU A 49 3.10 15.38 4.35
CA LEU A 49 2.72 14.81 5.64
C LEU A 49 3.38 15.62 6.77
N ALA A 50 2.57 16.06 7.75
CA ALA A 50 3.03 16.88 8.85
C ALA A 50 3.88 16.07 9.87
N GLU A 51 4.95 16.70 10.38
CA GLU A 51 5.73 16.20 11.51
C GLU A 51 6.34 14.80 11.35
N PRO A 52 7.06 14.48 10.25
CA PRO A 52 7.83 13.24 10.18
C PRO A 52 8.94 13.25 11.24
N LYS A 53 9.36 12.05 11.68
CA LYS A 53 10.66 11.92 12.37
C LYS A 53 11.76 12.41 11.41
N LEU A 54 12.67 13.25 11.87
CA LEU A 54 13.86 13.66 11.10
C LEU A 54 15.11 13.63 11.99
N PRO A 55 16.26 13.14 11.50
CA PRO A 55 16.42 12.42 10.24
C PRO A 55 15.62 11.11 10.23
N LEU A 56 15.20 10.65 9.04
CA LEU A 56 14.32 9.49 8.85
C LEU A 56 14.89 8.54 7.80
N VAL A 57 14.86 7.26 8.06
CA VAL A 57 14.95 6.22 7.03
C VAL A 57 13.54 5.92 6.52
N PRO A 58 13.18 6.26 5.26
CA PRO A 58 11.86 5.96 4.70
C PRO A 58 11.66 4.47 4.40
N GLY A 59 10.51 4.14 3.78
CA GLY A 59 10.17 2.80 3.31
C GLY A 59 9.32 2.01 4.29
N HIS A 60 8.17 1.53 3.81
CA HIS A 60 7.16 0.85 4.62
C HIS A 60 6.56 -0.39 3.92
N GLU A 61 7.16 -0.84 2.85
CA GLU A 61 6.82 -2.07 2.16
C GLU A 61 8.00 -3.04 2.29
N ILE A 62 8.29 -3.45 3.53
CA ILE A 62 9.53 -4.13 3.91
C ILE A 62 9.35 -5.64 3.89
N VAL A 63 10.24 -6.34 3.21
CA VAL A 63 10.39 -7.81 3.34
C VAL A 63 11.80 -8.12 3.77
N GLY A 64 11.92 -9.01 4.75
CA GLY A 64 13.21 -9.43 5.27
C GLY A 64 13.11 -10.66 6.15
N HIS A 65 14.21 -10.96 6.84
CA HIS A 65 14.30 -12.11 7.74
C HIS A 65 14.61 -11.63 9.16
N VAL A 66 13.90 -12.19 10.13
CA VAL A 66 14.14 -11.93 11.55
C VAL A 66 15.56 -12.38 11.90
N VAL A 67 16.33 -11.51 12.53
CA VAL A 67 17.70 -11.79 13.01
C VAL A 67 17.72 -11.97 14.52
N GLU A 68 17.01 -11.09 15.22
CA GLU A 68 16.93 -11.06 16.66
C GLU A 68 15.50 -10.74 17.11
N VAL A 69 15.09 -11.25 18.26
CA VAL A 69 13.78 -11.01 18.85
C VAL A 69 13.91 -10.46 20.26
N GLY A 70 13.08 -9.48 20.60
CA GLY A 70 12.96 -8.98 21.96
C GLY A 70 12.40 -10.04 22.91
N ARG A 71 12.67 -9.88 24.21
CA ARG A 71 12.35 -10.89 25.24
C ARG A 71 10.85 -11.19 25.42
N GLU A 72 9.97 -10.33 24.95
CA GLU A 72 8.50 -10.46 25.04
C GLU A 72 7.88 -10.97 23.72
N VAL A 73 8.69 -11.29 22.72
CA VAL A 73 8.25 -11.81 21.43
C VAL A 73 8.13 -13.33 21.50
N GLU A 74 6.92 -13.85 21.29
CA GLU A 74 6.62 -15.29 21.37
C GLU A 74 6.34 -15.93 20.01
N ASN A 75 5.87 -15.15 19.05
CA ASN A 75 5.31 -15.64 17.78
C ASN A 75 6.25 -15.55 16.58
N LEU A 76 7.43 -14.95 16.74
CA LEU A 76 8.45 -14.83 15.70
C LEU A 76 9.77 -15.39 16.20
N VAL A 77 10.55 -16.01 15.32
CA VAL A 77 11.86 -16.58 15.64
C VAL A 77 12.90 -16.16 14.58
N PRO A 78 14.19 -16.13 14.92
CA PRO A 78 15.25 -15.88 13.96
C PRO A 78 15.17 -16.82 12.74
N GLY A 79 15.38 -16.27 11.57
CA GLY A 79 15.25 -16.95 10.28
C GLY A 79 13.85 -16.85 9.65
N MET A 80 12.80 -16.49 10.39
CA MET A 80 11.47 -16.31 9.80
C MET A 80 11.47 -15.16 8.79
N ARG A 81 10.80 -15.38 7.67
CA ARG A 81 10.57 -14.39 6.62
C ARG A 81 9.33 -13.57 6.95
N VAL A 82 9.49 -12.27 7.09
CA VAL A 82 8.44 -11.37 7.52
C VAL A 82 8.30 -10.14 6.62
N GLY A 83 7.11 -9.58 6.65
CA GLY A 83 6.80 -8.29 6.03
C GLY A 83 6.35 -7.27 7.06
N VAL A 84 6.78 -6.01 6.89
CA VAL A 84 6.39 -4.88 7.75
C VAL A 84 5.70 -3.82 6.91
N PRO A 85 4.42 -3.52 7.21
CA PRO A 85 3.64 -2.52 6.48
C PRO A 85 3.74 -1.12 7.09
N TRP A 86 2.92 -0.20 6.56
CA TRP A 86 2.81 1.18 7.01
C TRP A 86 2.43 1.34 8.48
N LEU A 87 1.40 0.62 8.97
CA LEU A 87 1.00 0.69 10.38
C LEU A 87 2.02 -0.03 11.26
N GLY A 88 2.89 0.72 11.94
CA GLY A 88 3.99 0.17 12.73
C GLY A 88 3.65 -0.08 14.20
N SER A 89 2.74 0.69 14.81
CA SER A 89 2.26 0.44 16.18
C SER A 89 1.00 1.24 16.50
N THR A 90 0.27 0.81 17.55
CA THR A 90 -0.89 1.50 18.12
C THR A 90 -0.91 1.36 19.64
N CYS A 91 -1.77 2.11 20.34
CA CYS A 91 -1.80 2.07 21.81
C CYS A 91 -2.41 0.78 22.41
N GLY A 92 -3.09 -0.05 21.63
CA GLY A 92 -3.74 -1.28 22.08
C GLY A 92 -4.96 -1.09 23.01
N ALA A 93 -5.17 0.09 23.59
CA ALA A 93 -6.10 0.33 24.69
C ALA A 93 -7.30 1.23 24.35
N CYS A 94 -7.25 2.03 23.29
CA CYS A 94 -8.35 2.92 22.93
C CYS A 94 -9.54 2.13 22.34
N THR A 95 -10.69 2.80 22.19
CA THR A 95 -11.91 2.19 21.63
C THR A 95 -11.68 1.60 20.23
N TYR A 96 -10.87 2.25 19.40
CA TYR A 96 -10.53 1.76 18.07
C TYR A 96 -9.70 0.48 18.12
N CYS A 97 -8.64 0.44 18.94
CA CYS A 97 -7.82 -0.76 19.09
C CYS A 97 -8.64 -1.95 19.62
N ARG A 98 -9.49 -1.72 20.64
CA ARG A 98 -10.33 -2.78 21.23
C ARG A 98 -11.42 -3.29 20.30
N SER A 99 -11.79 -2.51 19.27
CA SER A 99 -12.84 -2.89 18.31
C SER A 99 -12.27 -3.38 16.96
N GLY A 100 -10.96 -3.67 16.86
CA GLY A 100 -10.31 -4.12 15.62
C GLY A 100 -10.27 -3.04 14.52
N ARG A 101 -10.25 -1.77 14.92
CA ARG A 101 -10.11 -0.60 14.06
C ARG A 101 -8.89 0.21 14.43
N GLU A 102 -7.81 -0.48 14.79
CA GLU A 102 -6.56 0.11 15.27
C GLU A 102 -5.89 1.04 14.25
N ASN A 103 -6.22 0.92 12.97
CA ASN A 103 -5.86 1.88 11.93
C ASN A 103 -6.34 3.31 12.22
N LEU A 104 -7.37 3.48 13.07
CA LEU A 104 -7.92 4.76 13.49
C LEU A 104 -7.42 5.18 14.89
N CYS A 105 -6.44 4.49 15.45
CA CYS A 105 -5.86 4.84 16.75
C CYS A 105 -5.22 6.23 16.71
N PRO A 106 -5.59 7.17 17.62
CA PRO A 106 -4.98 8.51 17.63
C PRO A 106 -3.48 8.49 17.99
N SER A 107 -3.00 7.40 18.60
CA SER A 107 -1.58 7.20 18.93
C SER A 107 -0.89 6.24 17.96
N ALA A 108 -1.44 6.03 16.76
CA ALA A 108 -0.78 5.20 15.75
C ALA A 108 0.58 5.78 15.34
N ARG A 109 1.57 4.89 15.16
CA ARG A 109 2.90 5.23 14.64
C ARG A 109 3.13 4.45 13.36
N PHE A 110 3.71 5.11 12.38
CA PHE A 110 3.85 4.57 11.03
C PHE A 110 5.32 4.34 10.68
N THR A 111 5.58 3.21 10.05
CA THR A 111 6.89 2.76 9.56
C THR A 111 7.36 3.66 8.42
N GLY A 112 8.63 4.06 8.43
CA GLY A 112 9.17 4.97 7.41
C GLY A 112 8.63 6.41 7.50
N TYR A 113 8.05 6.79 8.64
CA TYR A 113 7.48 8.13 8.89
C TYR A 113 7.68 8.61 10.33
N HIS A 114 7.06 7.94 11.31
CA HIS A 114 7.28 8.19 12.75
C HIS A 114 8.39 7.34 13.34
N ARG A 115 8.74 6.27 12.63
CA ARG A 115 9.80 5.32 12.94
C ARG A 115 10.60 5.07 11.67
N ASP A 116 11.87 4.70 11.82
CA ASP A 116 12.69 4.33 10.67
C ASP A 116 12.11 3.12 9.96
N GLY A 117 12.24 3.13 8.64
CA GLY A 117 11.70 2.14 7.74
C GLY A 117 12.75 1.23 7.12
N GLY A 118 12.47 0.77 5.90
CA GLY A 118 13.21 -0.29 5.21
C GLY A 118 14.19 0.16 4.14
N TYR A 119 14.44 1.46 3.95
CA TYR A 119 15.49 1.90 3.03
C TYR A 119 16.87 1.78 3.70
N ALA A 120 17.14 0.62 4.24
CA ALA A 120 18.35 0.27 4.99
C ALA A 120 18.63 -1.23 4.94
N GLY A 121 19.83 -1.64 5.37
CA GLY A 121 20.19 -3.05 5.51
C GLY A 121 19.44 -3.78 6.63
N TYR A 122 19.08 -3.04 7.70
CA TYR A 122 18.33 -3.57 8.85
C TYR A 122 17.28 -2.55 9.31
N THR A 123 16.21 -3.07 9.92
CA THR A 123 15.18 -2.28 10.59
C THR A 123 14.67 -2.99 11.84
N VAL A 124 14.13 -2.24 12.80
CA VAL A 124 13.37 -2.79 13.94
C VAL A 124 11.90 -2.53 13.75
N ALA A 125 11.08 -3.52 14.09
CA ALA A 125 9.62 -3.41 14.00
C ALA A 125 8.95 -4.08 15.21
N LYS A 126 7.77 -3.59 15.60
CA LYS A 126 6.96 -4.28 16.60
C LYS A 126 6.54 -5.65 16.08
N ALA A 127 6.75 -6.71 16.86
CA ALA A 127 6.40 -8.08 16.48
C ALA A 127 4.92 -8.22 16.09
N ALA A 128 4.02 -7.50 16.79
CA ALA A 128 2.59 -7.47 16.50
C ALA A 128 2.22 -6.84 15.15
N TYR A 129 3.17 -6.17 14.47
CA TYR A 129 3.02 -5.53 13.16
C TYR A 129 4.03 -6.07 12.14
N SER A 130 4.60 -7.24 12.41
CA SER A 130 5.47 -7.99 11.53
C SER A 130 4.78 -9.30 11.16
N PHE A 131 4.50 -9.49 9.88
CA PHE A 131 3.63 -10.57 9.38
C PHE A 131 4.44 -11.59 8.59
N GLU A 132 4.22 -12.87 8.82
CA GLU A 132 4.86 -13.92 8.04
C GLU A 132 4.46 -13.83 6.56
N ILE A 133 5.45 -13.95 5.67
CA ILE A 133 5.24 -13.96 4.23
C ILE A 133 5.20 -15.39 3.73
N HIS A 134 4.04 -15.79 3.22
CA HIS A 134 3.78 -17.12 2.70
C HIS A 134 3.90 -17.17 1.16
N GLY A 135 4.07 -18.37 0.63
CA GLY A 135 4.10 -18.65 -0.81
C GLY A 135 5.46 -18.44 -1.46
N ASP A 136 5.51 -18.70 -2.76
CA ASP A 136 6.76 -18.77 -3.56
C ASP A 136 7.18 -17.40 -4.13
N TYR A 137 6.71 -16.28 -3.54
CA TYR A 137 7.16 -14.96 -3.93
C TYR A 137 8.64 -14.78 -3.61
N SER A 138 9.42 -14.21 -4.52
CA SER A 138 10.69 -13.57 -4.15
C SER A 138 10.44 -12.42 -3.17
N ASP A 139 11.46 -11.98 -2.41
CA ASP A 139 11.31 -10.86 -1.47
C ASP A 139 10.88 -9.57 -2.19
N ALA A 140 11.38 -9.38 -3.41
CA ALA A 140 11.01 -8.22 -4.23
C ALA A 140 9.55 -8.28 -4.70
N GLU A 141 9.03 -9.46 -5.09
CA GLU A 141 7.62 -9.62 -5.49
C GLU A 141 6.67 -9.48 -4.30
N ALA A 142 7.09 -9.87 -3.10
CA ALA A 142 6.28 -9.77 -1.89
C ALA A 142 6.18 -8.35 -1.35
N ALA A 143 7.19 -7.49 -1.55
CA ALA A 143 7.23 -6.15 -0.98
C ALA A 143 6.01 -5.28 -1.32
N PRO A 144 5.53 -5.17 -2.58
CA PRO A 144 4.34 -4.38 -2.90
C PRO A 144 3.04 -4.89 -2.27
N LEU A 145 3.01 -6.16 -1.83
CA LEU A 145 1.84 -6.71 -1.15
C LEU A 145 1.57 -5.99 0.19
N LEU A 146 2.61 -5.43 0.83
CA LEU A 146 2.55 -4.85 2.18
C LEU A 146 1.95 -3.43 2.26
N CYS A 147 1.76 -2.75 1.13
CA CYS A 147 1.00 -1.49 1.09
C CYS A 147 -0.07 -1.55 0.01
N ALA A 148 0.32 -1.59 -1.26
CA ALA A 148 -0.62 -1.63 -2.38
C ALA A 148 -1.59 -2.82 -2.28
N GLY A 149 -1.10 -4.00 -1.87
CA GLY A 149 -1.91 -5.19 -1.64
C GLY A 149 -2.87 -5.02 -0.46
N LEU A 150 -2.37 -4.60 0.69
CA LEU A 150 -3.16 -4.47 1.90
C LEU A 150 -4.24 -3.40 1.79
N ILE A 151 -3.91 -2.21 1.27
CA ILE A 151 -4.90 -1.15 1.07
C ILE A 151 -5.93 -1.54 0.01
N GLY A 152 -5.48 -2.22 -1.05
CA GLY A 152 -6.36 -2.76 -2.08
C GLY A 152 -7.35 -3.77 -1.51
N HIS A 153 -6.87 -4.72 -0.71
CA HIS A 153 -7.71 -5.71 -0.03
C HIS A 153 -8.74 -5.06 0.90
N ARG A 154 -8.30 -4.10 1.72
CA ARG A 154 -9.21 -3.37 2.60
C ARG A 154 -10.28 -2.60 1.83
N CYS A 155 -9.93 -1.95 0.72
CA CYS A 155 -10.91 -1.31 -0.16
C CYS A 155 -11.90 -2.33 -0.73
N LEU A 156 -11.42 -3.51 -1.13
CA LEU A 156 -12.26 -4.58 -1.64
C LEU A 156 -13.23 -5.11 -0.58
N ARG A 157 -12.79 -5.24 0.69
CA ARG A 157 -13.69 -5.60 1.81
C ARG A 157 -14.75 -4.54 2.06
N GLN A 158 -14.41 -3.25 1.94
CA GLN A 158 -15.40 -2.15 2.06
C GLN A 158 -16.41 -2.12 0.90
N ALA A 159 -16.03 -2.62 -0.28
CA ALA A 159 -16.95 -2.78 -1.41
C ALA A 159 -17.99 -3.89 -1.18
N GLY A 160 -17.85 -4.71 -0.12
CA GLY A 160 -18.79 -5.79 0.19
C GLY A 160 -18.85 -6.86 -0.91
N ASP A 161 -20.04 -7.41 -1.15
CA ASP A 161 -20.29 -8.50 -2.12
C ASP A 161 -20.56 -7.97 -3.55
N ALA A 162 -20.05 -6.78 -3.88
CA ALA A 162 -20.18 -6.18 -5.20
C ALA A 162 -19.74 -7.15 -6.30
N ARG A 163 -20.61 -7.50 -7.21
CA ARG A 163 -20.30 -8.37 -8.36
C ARG A 163 -19.64 -7.56 -9.49
N ARG A 164 -20.21 -6.42 -9.84
CA ARG A 164 -19.67 -5.50 -10.85
C ARG A 164 -18.87 -4.41 -10.14
N LEU A 165 -17.56 -4.53 -10.20
CA LEU A 165 -16.62 -3.69 -9.48
C LEU A 165 -15.90 -2.73 -10.42
N GLY A 166 -16.09 -1.43 -10.24
CA GLY A 166 -15.27 -0.40 -10.88
C GLY A 166 -13.98 -0.15 -10.12
N ILE A 167 -12.90 0.11 -10.84
CA ILE A 167 -11.62 0.54 -10.26
C ILE A 167 -11.15 1.77 -11.03
N MET A 168 -11.10 2.93 -10.37
CA MET A 168 -10.63 4.20 -10.93
C MET A 168 -9.21 4.49 -10.51
N GLY A 169 -8.30 4.60 -11.51
CA GLY A 169 -6.85 4.69 -11.31
C GLY A 169 -6.23 3.30 -11.27
N PHE A 170 -5.72 2.83 -12.43
CA PHE A 170 -5.22 1.47 -12.59
C PHE A 170 -3.69 1.40 -12.40
N GLY A 171 -3.22 1.67 -11.16
CA GLY A 171 -1.83 1.61 -10.72
C GLY A 171 -1.52 0.41 -9.81
N ALA A 172 -0.52 0.56 -8.91
CA ALA A 172 0.00 -0.52 -8.07
C ALA A 172 -1.08 -1.25 -7.24
N ALA A 173 -1.98 -0.54 -6.55
CA ALA A 173 -3.04 -1.20 -5.77
C ALA A 173 -4.10 -1.84 -6.67
N ALA A 174 -4.44 -1.19 -7.78
CA ALA A 174 -5.47 -1.66 -8.69
C ALA A 174 -5.09 -2.98 -9.36
N HIS A 175 -3.83 -3.14 -9.81
CA HIS A 175 -3.42 -4.37 -10.49
C HIS A 175 -3.44 -5.58 -9.55
N ILE A 176 -3.13 -5.39 -8.26
CA ILE A 176 -3.20 -6.44 -7.24
C ILE A 176 -4.66 -6.78 -6.93
N VAL A 177 -5.48 -5.76 -6.62
CA VAL A 177 -6.87 -6.01 -6.21
C VAL A 177 -7.75 -6.54 -7.34
N ALA A 178 -7.46 -6.18 -8.59
CA ALA A 178 -8.19 -6.72 -9.74
C ALA A 178 -8.03 -8.24 -9.87
N GLN A 179 -6.85 -8.78 -9.55
CA GLN A 179 -6.61 -10.21 -9.55
C GLN A 179 -7.39 -10.91 -8.43
N VAL A 180 -7.42 -10.32 -7.23
CA VAL A 180 -8.21 -10.83 -6.10
C VAL A 180 -9.71 -10.79 -6.42
N ALA A 181 -10.20 -9.64 -6.91
CA ALA A 181 -11.62 -9.47 -7.29
C ALA A 181 -12.05 -10.50 -8.35
N ARG A 182 -11.21 -10.71 -9.35
CA ARG A 182 -11.46 -11.73 -10.37
C ARG A 182 -11.47 -13.15 -9.80
N PHE A 183 -10.53 -13.49 -8.91
CA PHE A 183 -10.51 -14.78 -8.22
C PHE A 183 -11.78 -15.01 -7.40
N GLU A 184 -12.34 -13.96 -6.80
CA GLU A 184 -13.63 -13.99 -6.11
C GLU A 184 -14.84 -14.05 -7.07
N GLY A 185 -14.62 -14.11 -8.40
CA GLY A 185 -15.67 -14.19 -9.41
C GLY A 185 -16.36 -12.84 -9.72
N ARG A 186 -15.74 -11.71 -9.38
CA ARG A 186 -16.26 -10.37 -9.68
C ARG A 186 -15.91 -9.95 -11.11
N GLU A 187 -16.77 -9.14 -11.70
CA GLU A 187 -16.58 -8.50 -13.00
C GLU A 187 -15.87 -7.15 -12.78
N VAL A 188 -14.58 -7.07 -13.17
CA VAL A 188 -13.78 -5.85 -12.99
C VAL A 188 -13.93 -4.92 -14.18
N HIS A 189 -14.31 -3.66 -13.91
CA HIS A 189 -14.38 -2.55 -14.85
C HIS A 189 -13.29 -1.54 -14.52
N ALA A 190 -12.30 -1.39 -15.40
CA ALA A 190 -11.14 -0.52 -15.18
C ALA A 190 -11.35 0.87 -15.80
N PHE A 191 -11.12 1.91 -15.02
CA PHE A 191 -11.18 3.30 -15.45
C PHE A 191 -9.78 3.92 -15.38
N THR A 192 -9.32 4.46 -16.50
CA THR A 192 -7.99 5.06 -16.64
C THR A 192 -8.08 6.55 -16.96
N ARG A 193 -6.94 7.21 -17.03
CA ARG A 193 -6.91 8.58 -17.58
C ARG A 193 -7.44 8.55 -19.02
N PRO A 194 -8.11 9.63 -19.48
CA PRO A 194 -8.51 9.73 -20.85
C PRO A 194 -7.37 9.49 -21.83
N GLY A 195 -7.58 8.57 -22.80
CA GLY A 195 -6.59 8.22 -23.80
C GLY A 195 -5.45 7.28 -23.35
N ASP A 196 -5.44 6.79 -22.12
CA ASP A 196 -4.39 5.86 -21.62
C ASP A 196 -4.64 4.42 -22.10
N ALA A 197 -4.41 4.19 -23.38
CA ALA A 197 -4.57 2.89 -24.01
C ALA A 197 -3.65 1.81 -23.38
N THR A 198 -2.48 2.19 -22.86
CA THR A 198 -1.53 1.28 -22.23
C THR A 198 -2.10 0.72 -20.92
N ALA A 199 -2.59 1.58 -20.04
CA ALA A 199 -3.22 1.14 -18.78
C ALA A 199 -4.50 0.34 -19.04
N GLN A 200 -5.30 0.71 -20.05
CA GLN A 200 -6.49 -0.07 -20.45
C GLN A 200 -6.12 -1.46 -20.95
N ALA A 201 -5.09 -1.58 -21.79
CA ALA A 201 -4.61 -2.87 -22.28
C ALA A 201 -4.06 -3.72 -21.13
N PHE A 202 -3.34 -3.11 -20.18
CA PHE A 202 -2.87 -3.78 -18.98
C PHE A 202 -4.01 -4.33 -18.13
N ALA A 203 -5.04 -3.51 -17.86
CA ALA A 203 -6.24 -3.94 -17.13
C ALA A 203 -6.94 -5.15 -17.80
N ARG A 204 -7.09 -5.13 -19.14
CA ARG A 204 -7.67 -6.25 -19.90
C ARG A 204 -6.82 -7.52 -19.81
N ARG A 205 -5.48 -7.42 -19.84
CA ARG A 205 -4.59 -8.58 -19.62
C ARG A 205 -4.78 -9.21 -18.25
N LEU A 206 -5.08 -8.40 -17.23
CA LEU A 206 -5.40 -8.87 -15.87
C LEU A 206 -6.85 -9.39 -15.75
N GLY A 207 -7.63 -9.34 -16.83
CA GLY A 207 -8.97 -9.90 -16.91
C GLY A 207 -10.11 -8.94 -16.57
N ALA A 208 -9.88 -7.61 -16.65
CA ALA A 208 -10.98 -6.67 -16.63
C ALA A 208 -11.91 -6.92 -17.82
N VAL A 209 -13.20 -7.05 -17.53
CA VAL A 209 -14.23 -7.31 -18.56
C VAL A 209 -14.50 -6.05 -19.41
N TRP A 210 -14.19 -4.88 -18.86
CA TRP A 210 -14.24 -3.60 -19.53
C TRP A 210 -13.10 -2.70 -19.05
N ALA A 211 -12.55 -1.89 -19.96
CA ALA A 211 -11.60 -0.85 -19.63
C ALA A 211 -11.83 0.36 -20.53
N GLY A 212 -11.89 1.56 -19.96
CA GLY A 212 -12.16 2.81 -20.67
C GLY A 212 -11.71 4.03 -19.89
N ASP A 213 -12.00 5.20 -20.47
CA ASP A 213 -11.67 6.48 -19.88
C ASP A 213 -12.55 6.78 -18.65
N ALA A 214 -11.98 7.47 -17.65
CA ALA A 214 -12.67 7.72 -16.37
C ALA A 214 -13.94 8.58 -16.49
N ASP A 215 -14.10 9.33 -17.58
CA ASP A 215 -15.26 10.14 -17.89
C ASP A 215 -16.32 9.40 -18.71
N THR A 216 -16.05 8.16 -19.10
CA THR A 216 -16.97 7.30 -19.87
C THR A 216 -17.75 6.39 -18.93
N LEU A 217 -19.07 6.31 -19.11
CA LEU A 217 -19.88 5.37 -18.34
C LEU A 217 -19.63 3.92 -18.79
N PRO A 218 -19.61 2.96 -17.85
CA PRO A 218 -19.50 1.55 -18.18
C PRO A 218 -20.80 1.06 -18.85
N PRO A 219 -20.75 -0.08 -19.58
CA PRO A 219 -21.94 -0.60 -20.29
C PRO A 219 -23.12 -0.93 -19.40
N GLN A 220 -22.89 -1.20 -18.13
CA GLN A 220 -23.90 -1.50 -17.12
C GLN A 220 -23.58 -0.79 -15.81
N PRO A 221 -24.61 -0.41 -15.01
CA PRO A 221 -24.38 0.15 -13.67
C PRO A 221 -23.58 -0.81 -12.78
N LEU A 222 -22.71 -0.24 -11.94
CA LEU A 222 -21.81 -0.98 -11.06
C LEU A 222 -22.39 -1.10 -9.64
N ASP A 223 -21.99 -2.14 -8.93
CA ASP A 223 -22.39 -2.34 -7.54
C ASP A 223 -21.44 -1.58 -6.57
N ALA A 224 -20.17 -1.47 -6.94
CA ALA A 224 -19.17 -0.68 -6.21
C ALA A 224 -18.14 -0.05 -7.15
N VAL A 225 -17.54 1.07 -6.72
CA VAL A 225 -16.39 1.68 -7.38
C VAL A 225 -15.32 1.97 -6.32
N ILE A 226 -14.11 1.46 -6.52
CA ILE A 226 -12.94 1.81 -5.71
C ILE A 226 -12.13 2.87 -6.46
N ILE A 227 -11.78 3.96 -5.78
CA ILE A 227 -10.97 5.06 -6.33
C ILE A 227 -9.59 5.02 -5.67
N PHE A 228 -8.55 4.70 -6.45
CA PHE A 228 -7.15 4.79 -6.02
C PHE A 228 -6.45 6.06 -6.52
N ALA A 229 -6.97 6.68 -7.57
CA ALA A 229 -6.41 7.93 -8.06
C ALA A 229 -6.71 9.09 -7.09
N PRO A 230 -5.74 9.97 -6.78
CA PRO A 230 -5.90 11.04 -5.80
C PRO A 230 -6.66 12.26 -6.35
N VAL A 231 -7.81 12.01 -6.98
CA VAL A 231 -8.60 13.02 -7.73
C VAL A 231 -10.04 13.04 -7.23
N GLY A 232 -10.41 14.05 -6.45
CA GLY A 232 -11.75 14.18 -5.87
C GLY A 232 -12.86 14.28 -6.90
N ALA A 233 -12.60 14.83 -8.08
CA ALA A 233 -13.57 14.89 -9.18
C ALA A 233 -14.05 13.51 -9.69
N LEU A 234 -13.31 12.44 -9.37
CA LEU A 234 -13.74 11.07 -9.69
C LEU A 234 -14.91 10.59 -8.84
N VAL A 235 -15.12 11.15 -7.65
CA VAL A 235 -16.21 10.74 -6.75
C VAL A 235 -17.58 10.95 -7.38
N PRO A 236 -17.94 12.15 -7.91
CA PRO A 236 -19.21 12.30 -8.65
C PRO A 236 -19.29 11.46 -9.91
N GLN A 237 -18.19 11.18 -10.58
CA GLN A 237 -18.15 10.29 -11.75
C GLN A 237 -18.47 8.84 -11.34
N ALA A 238 -17.85 8.35 -10.27
CA ALA A 238 -18.10 7.05 -9.70
C ALA A 238 -19.59 6.89 -9.28
N LEU A 239 -20.17 7.90 -8.62
CA LEU A 239 -21.60 7.89 -8.23
C LEU A 239 -22.52 7.73 -9.42
N ARG A 240 -22.21 8.37 -10.58
CA ARG A 240 -23.02 8.24 -11.81
C ARG A 240 -22.95 6.84 -12.42
N ALA A 241 -21.83 6.14 -12.19
CA ALA A 241 -21.64 4.77 -12.67
C ALA A 241 -22.31 3.71 -11.79
N LEU A 242 -22.76 4.08 -10.56
CA LEU A 242 -23.34 3.13 -9.61
C LEU A 242 -24.82 2.83 -9.88
N ALA A 243 -25.20 1.58 -9.69
CA ALA A 243 -26.58 1.18 -9.44
C ALA A 243 -27.12 1.79 -8.13
N PRO A 244 -28.45 1.84 -7.91
CA PRO A 244 -29.00 2.10 -6.58
C PRO A 244 -28.43 1.12 -5.54
N GLY A 245 -28.19 1.60 -4.31
CA GLY A 245 -27.57 0.82 -3.22
C GLY A 245 -26.05 0.66 -3.34
N GLY A 246 -25.44 1.11 -4.42
CA GLY A 246 -24.02 0.98 -4.69
C GLY A 246 -23.12 1.83 -3.77
N ILE A 247 -21.83 1.56 -3.78
CA ILE A 247 -20.86 2.21 -2.90
C ILE A 247 -19.64 2.72 -3.66
N VAL A 248 -19.20 3.94 -3.36
CA VAL A 248 -17.88 4.48 -3.73
C VAL A 248 -16.96 4.32 -2.55
N VAL A 249 -15.81 3.69 -2.77
CA VAL A 249 -14.74 3.48 -1.77
C VAL A 249 -13.52 4.30 -2.18
N CYS A 250 -13.20 5.35 -1.42
CA CYS A 250 -12.02 6.18 -1.64
C CYS A 250 -10.82 5.58 -0.91
N GLY A 251 -9.85 5.05 -1.67
CA GLY A 251 -8.63 4.39 -1.16
C GLY A 251 -7.36 5.23 -1.30
N GLY A 252 -7.42 6.40 -1.90
CA GLY A 252 -6.27 7.31 -2.03
C GLY A 252 -5.99 8.04 -0.71
N ILE A 253 -4.70 8.14 -0.33
CA ILE A 253 -4.28 8.80 0.92
C ILE A 253 -4.44 10.32 0.87
N HIS A 254 -4.04 10.94 -0.22
CA HIS A 254 -4.22 12.37 -0.51
C HIS A 254 -5.11 12.51 -1.74
N MET A 255 -6.30 13.00 -1.53
CA MET A 255 -7.25 13.27 -2.60
C MET A 255 -7.53 14.77 -2.66
N SER A 256 -7.57 15.35 -3.85
CA SER A 256 -8.06 16.71 -4.02
C SER A 256 -9.50 16.83 -3.54
N ASP A 257 -9.96 18.05 -3.28
CA ASP A 257 -11.32 18.31 -2.82
C ASP A 257 -12.36 17.64 -3.74
N ILE A 258 -13.39 17.09 -3.11
CA ILE A 258 -14.54 16.54 -3.83
C ILE A 258 -15.41 17.72 -4.24
N PRO A 259 -15.61 17.97 -5.55
CA PRO A 259 -16.46 19.07 -5.99
C PRO A 259 -17.92 18.83 -5.58
N SER A 260 -18.68 19.90 -5.44
CA SER A 260 -20.12 19.81 -5.21
C SER A 260 -20.80 19.03 -6.35
N PHE A 261 -21.80 18.24 -6.00
CA PHE A 261 -22.57 17.46 -6.97
C PHE A 261 -24.05 17.42 -6.61
N PRO A 262 -24.96 17.19 -7.59
CA PRO A 262 -26.39 17.10 -7.35
C PRO A 262 -26.73 15.93 -6.42
N TYR A 263 -27.61 16.16 -5.43
CA TYR A 263 -28.08 15.08 -4.54
C TYR A 263 -28.69 13.89 -5.30
N SER A 264 -29.26 14.13 -6.48
CA SER A 264 -29.87 13.09 -7.31
C SER A 264 -28.93 11.93 -7.68
N ILE A 265 -27.60 12.17 -7.78
CA ILE A 265 -26.64 11.09 -8.05
C ILE A 265 -26.25 10.31 -6.80
N LEU A 266 -26.50 10.86 -5.61
CA LEU A 266 -26.35 10.13 -4.33
C LEU A 266 -27.65 9.42 -3.95
N TRP A 267 -28.80 9.94 -4.37
CA TRP A 267 -30.11 9.37 -4.11
C TRP A 267 -30.18 7.89 -4.56
N GLY A 268 -31.01 7.09 -3.90
CA GLY A 268 -31.09 5.65 -4.17
C GLY A 268 -30.15 4.84 -3.30
N GLU A 269 -29.94 5.29 -2.04
CA GLU A 269 -29.13 4.61 -1.01
C GLU A 269 -27.68 4.40 -1.39
N ARG A 270 -27.14 5.20 -2.31
CA ARG A 270 -25.71 5.18 -2.64
C ARG A 270 -24.87 5.68 -1.47
N ARG A 271 -23.69 5.13 -1.32
CA ARG A 271 -22.79 5.44 -0.20
C ARG A 271 -21.43 5.90 -0.72
N ILE A 272 -20.80 6.81 0.04
CA ILE A 272 -19.40 7.19 -0.13
C ILE A 272 -18.70 6.88 1.18
N VAL A 273 -17.61 6.11 1.12
CA VAL A 273 -16.78 5.79 2.27
C VAL A 273 -15.31 5.99 1.94
N SER A 274 -14.48 6.22 2.94
CA SER A 274 -13.03 6.26 2.79
C SER A 274 -12.38 5.09 3.52
N VAL A 275 -11.19 4.73 3.05
CA VAL A 275 -10.31 3.76 3.71
C VAL A 275 -9.09 4.52 4.22
N ALA A 276 -8.84 4.42 5.51
CA ALA A 276 -7.68 5.01 6.17
C ALA A 276 -6.76 3.86 6.61
N ASN A 277 -5.66 3.66 5.87
CA ASN A 277 -4.64 2.69 6.24
C ASN A 277 -5.17 1.22 6.27
N LEU A 278 -4.54 0.35 7.04
CA LEU A 278 -4.83 -1.08 7.18
C LEU A 278 -4.93 -1.46 8.67
N THR A 279 -5.59 -2.56 8.96
CA THR A 279 -5.54 -3.23 10.28
C THR A 279 -4.62 -4.45 10.22
N ARG A 280 -4.20 -4.98 11.36
CA ARG A 280 -3.45 -6.26 11.43
C ARG A 280 -4.24 -7.39 10.78
N ARG A 281 -5.54 -7.43 11.01
CA ARG A 281 -6.43 -8.41 10.38
C ARG A 281 -6.41 -8.34 8.86
N ASP A 282 -6.40 -7.14 8.27
CA ASP A 282 -6.27 -7.00 6.81
C ASP A 282 -4.95 -7.61 6.30
N ALA A 283 -3.85 -7.44 7.06
CA ALA A 283 -2.57 -8.02 6.70
C ALA A 283 -2.58 -9.56 6.79
N GLU A 284 -3.07 -10.11 7.90
CA GLU A 284 -3.20 -11.56 8.11
C GLU A 284 -4.07 -12.21 7.02
N GLU A 285 -5.26 -11.65 6.76
CA GLU A 285 -6.19 -12.16 5.76
C GLU A 285 -5.62 -12.08 4.34
N PHE A 286 -5.02 -10.94 3.98
CA PHE A 286 -4.52 -10.74 2.62
C PHE A 286 -3.26 -11.54 2.34
N LEU A 287 -2.28 -11.57 3.26
CA LEU A 287 -1.03 -12.30 3.05
C LEU A 287 -1.26 -13.82 2.98
N ALA A 288 -2.28 -14.33 3.67
CA ALA A 288 -2.73 -15.72 3.53
C ALA A 288 -3.50 -15.97 2.20
N LEU A 289 -4.19 -14.95 1.68
CA LEU A 289 -4.98 -15.04 0.44
C LEU A 289 -4.11 -14.91 -0.81
N ALA A 290 -3.14 -14.00 -0.82
CA ALA A 290 -2.35 -13.64 -2.00
C ALA A 290 -1.71 -14.85 -2.71
N PRO A 291 -1.06 -15.83 -2.03
CA PRO A 291 -0.52 -17.01 -2.70
C PRO A 291 -1.60 -17.96 -3.24
N ARG A 292 -2.81 -17.95 -2.66
CA ARG A 292 -3.94 -18.78 -3.14
C ARG A 292 -4.57 -18.21 -4.42
N VAL A 293 -4.52 -16.90 -4.59
CA VAL A 293 -4.96 -16.18 -5.81
C VAL A 293 -3.93 -16.31 -6.92
N PRO A 294 -2.76 -16.75 -6.72
CA PRO A 294 -1.39 -16.44 -7.12
C PRO A 294 -1.26 -15.02 -7.71
N VAL A 295 -1.40 -14.04 -6.82
CA VAL A 295 -1.24 -12.61 -7.19
C VAL A 295 0.14 -12.40 -7.81
N ARG A 296 0.19 -11.79 -8.97
CA ARG A 296 1.45 -11.37 -9.62
C ARG A 296 1.65 -9.88 -9.41
N THR A 297 2.82 -9.51 -8.92
CA THR A 297 3.27 -8.14 -8.83
C THR A 297 4.20 -7.82 -9.99
N ASP A 298 3.92 -6.73 -10.69
CA ASP A 298 4.79 -6.21 -11.74
C ASP A 298 5.81 -5.27 -11.08
N ILE A 299 7.11 -5.62 -11.14
CA ILE A 299 8.14 -4.93 -10.37
C ILE A 299 9.35 -4.53 -11.23
N THR A 300 9.98 -3.42 -10.84
CA THR A 300 11.31 -3.01 -11.29
C THR A 300 12.24 -2.96 -10.09
N VAL A 301 13.26 -3.82 -10.05
CA VAL A 301 14.21 -3.87 -8.94
C VAL A 301 15.38 -2.92 -9.20
N LEU A 302 15.74 -2.13 -8.18
CA LEU A 302 16.84 -1.16 -8.18
C LEU A 302 17.70 -1.38 -6.93
N PRO A 303 19.01 -1.10 -6.97
CA PRO A 303 19.83 -1.07 -5.76
C PRO A 303 19.31 -0.02 -4.76
N LEU A 304 19.52 -0.22 -3.44
CA LEU A 304 19.16 0.75 -2.40
C LEU A 304 19.73 2.15 -2.69
N ALA A 305 20.97 2.24 -3.17
CA ALA A 305 21.61 3.52 -3.50
C ALA A 305 20.87 4.33 -4.57
N GLU A 306 20.01 3.70 -5.37
CA GLU A 306 19.19 4.33 -6.40
C GLU A 306 17.78 4.72 -5.90
N ALA A 307 17.57 4.82 -4.57
CA ALA A 307 16.28 5.19 -4.00
C ALA A 307 15.74 6.52 -4.54
N ASN A 308 16.59 7.54 -4.73
CA ASN A 308 16.16 8.81 -5.34
C ASN A 308 15.69 8.62 -6.79
N LEU A 309 16.38 7.81 -7.59
CA LEU A 309 15.96 7.49 -8.96
C LEU A 309 14.61 6.78 -8.97
N ALA A 310 14.38 5.84 -8.03
CA ALA A 310 13.10 5.16 -7.89
C ALA A 310 11.96 6.14 -7.57
N LEU A 311 12.19 7.07 -6.64
CA LEU A 311 11.23 8.13 -6.27
C LEU A 311 10.95 9.06 -7.46
N ASP A 312 11.97 9.46 -8.22
CA ASP A 312 11.82 10.34 -9.37
C ASP A 312 11.03 9.66 -10.51
N ARG A 313 11.30 8.40 -10.82
CA ARG A 313 10.52 7.61 -11.78
C ARG A 313 9.07 7.44 -11.35
N LEU A 314 8.83 7.23 -10.05
CA LEU A 314 7.47 7.16 -9.51
C LEU A 314 6.74 8.50 -9.64
N ARG A 315 7.43 9.63 -9.37
CA ARG A 315 6.90 10.99 -9.53
C ARG A 315 6.54 11.29 -10.98
N ALA A 316 7.40 10.90 -11.92
CA ALA A 316 7.18 11.06 -13.36
C ALA A 316 6.09 10.12 -13.91
N GLY A 317 5.68 9.09 -13.17
CA GLY A 317 4.72 8.08 -13.65
C GLY A 317 5.30 7.13 -14.69
N GLU A 318 6.61 6.91 -14.67
CA GLU A 318 7.37 6.08 -15.62
C GLU A 318 7.44 4.60 -15.21
N LEU A 319 6.85 4.26 -14.05
CA LEU A 319 6.84 2.88 -13.54
C LEU A 319 5.57 2.14 -13.97
N SER A 320 5.75 0.96 -14.54
CA SER A 320 4.69 -0.05 -14.62
C SER A 320 4.78 -0.95 -13.39
N GLY A 321 3.71 -0.99 -12.59
CA GLY A 321 3.73 -1.75 -11.33
C GLY A 321 4.42 -0.98 -10.19
N ALA A 322 5.41 -1.59 -9.53
CA ALA A 322 6.10 -1.03 -8.38
C ALA A 322 7.63 -1.02 -8.58
N ALA A 323 8.32 0.03 -8.10
CA ALA A 323 9.76 -0.02 -7.89
C ALA A 323 10.06 -0.70 -6.57
N VAL A 324 11.11 -1.52 -6.53
CA VAL A 324 11.55 -2.24 -5.32
C VAL A 324 13.06 -2.06 -5.15
N LEU A 325 13.46 -1.62 -3.97
CA LEU A 325 14.86 -1.48 -3.61
C LEU A 325 15.40 -2.82 -3.07
N ASP A 326 16.50 -3.30 -3.67
CA ASP A 326 17.27 -4.42 -3.13
C ASP A 326 18.19 -3.90 -2.02
N CYS A 327 17.94 -4.33 -0.78
CA CYS A 327 18.65 -3.86 0.40
C CYS A 327 19.73 -4.85 0.89
N ARG A 328 19.91 -6.01 0.23
CA ARG A 328 20.77 -7.10 0.70
C ARG A 328 22.24 -6.69 0.81
N ALA A 329 22.75 -5.95 -0.18
CA ALA A 329 24.12 -5.46 -0.19
C ALA A 329 24.40 -4.35 0.86
N SER A 330 23.37 -3.85 1.52
CA SER A 330 23.47 -2.74 2.49
C SER A 330 23.61 -3.22 3.95
N ARG A 331 23.69 -4.52 4.18
CA ARG A 331 23.84 -5.13 5.51
C ARG A 331 25.27 -5.05 6.02
N ASP A 332 26.24 -5.18 5.12
CA ASP A 332 27.64 -5.15 5.47
C ASP A 332 28.11 -3.68 5.52
N ALA A 333 28.41 -3.18 6.72
CA ALA A 333 29.35 -2.10 6.88
C ALA A 333 30.73 -2.77 6.81
N GLY A 334 31.47 -2.49 5.73
CA GLY A 334 32.79 -3.07 5.45
C GLY A 334 33.79 -2.92 6.57
#